data_24841714dfd6b662ce3660a75dc0b529
#
_entry.id   24841714dfd6b662ce3660a75dc0b529
#
_cell.length_a   1.000
_cell.length_b   1.000
_cell.length_c   1.000
_cell.angle_alpha   90.00
_cell.angle_beta   90.00
_cell.angle_gamma   90.00
#
_symmetry.space_group_name_H-M   'P 1'
#
loop_
_entity.id
_entity.type
_entity.pdbx_description
1 polymer ?
#
loop_
_entity_poly.entity_id
_entity_poly.type
_entity_poly.pdbx_seq_one_letter_code
_entity_poly.pdbx_strand_id
1 'polypeptide(L)'
;LPFDHLVYTGGGSIAKHIMRAAADNLVPLTLELGGKSPTIFGVSADLDKAMYSLVTGKAQNNGQICVSPDTIYVHESKLEEFVQRFKAVYAEVYGTGPVTNNSSLTPAITERHLHRVENYIQDAQAKGARVEWMAEDAPLDLANRRRPMRLVINAPQDALICQEEIFGAAASIQTYRDIKEVVAEIQKGDYPLALYYFGKDKAEEEYVLQNTLSGGVVVNDVLLHAAMNDAPFGGVGASGMGRYNGKEGFLEFSHHRIIYRAGWWDPQRKMGLKPPFVDPKKTMDTIIQGLKSPI
;
A
#
# COMPACT_ATOMS: atom_id res chain seq x y z
N LEU A 1 -19.33 -21.42 6.91
CA LEU A 1 -19.63 -21.98 5.58
C LEU A 1 -18.32 -22.55 4.99
N PRO A 2 -18.35 -23.72 4.36
CA PRO A 2 -17.20 -24.29 3.71
C PRO A 2 -16.99 -23.58 2.37
N PHE A 3 -16.09 -22.63 2.36
CA PHE A 3 -15.61 -21.97 1.14
C PHE A 3 -14.32 -22.65 0.66
N ASP A 4 -14.12 -22.76 -0.64
CA ASP A 4 -12.85 -23.22 -1.22
C ASP A 4 -11.77 -22.13 -1.17
N HIS A 5 -12.18 -20.87 -1.17
CA HIS A 5 -11.33 -19.69 -1.04
C HIS A 5 -12.18 -18.48 -0.62
N LEU A 6 -11.63 -17.57 0.15
CA LEU A 6 -12.31 -16.33 0.54
C LEU A 6 -11.43 -15.12 0.21
N VAL A 7 -12.01 -14.16 -0.49
CA VAL A 7 -11.39 -12.86 -0.77
C VAL A 7 -12.05 -11.81 0.11
N TYR A 8 -11.23 -10.99 0.75
CA TYR A 8 -11.70 -9.87 1.57
C TYR A 8 -10.89 -8.61 1.28
N THR A 9 -11.60 -7.50 1.06
CA THR A 9 -11.02 -6.14 0.99
C THR A 9 -11.57 -5.30 2.13
N GLY A 10 -10.70 -4.68 2.93
CA GLY A 10 -11.12 -3.82 4.04
C GLY A 10 -10.06 -3.63 5.10
N GLY A 11 -10.49 -3.24 6.31
CA GLY A 11 -9.56 -2.94 7.41
C GLY A 11 -8.92 -4.18 8.04
N GLY A 12 -7.64 -4.07 8.43
CA GLY A 12 -6.86 -5.16 9.01
C GLY A 12 -7.44 -5.75 10.30
N SER A 13 -8.14 -4.94 11.11
CA SER A 13 -8.82 -5.43 12.31
C SER A 13 -9.90 -6.46 12.00
N ILE A 14 -10.70 -6.23 10.98
CA ILE A 14 -11.73 -7.17 10.51
C ILE A 14 -11.09 -8.38 9.83
N ALA A 15 -10.03 -8.17 9.04
CA ALA A 15 -9.29 -9.27 8.40
C ALA A 15 -8.80 -10.29 9.43
N LYS A 16 -8.30 -9.85 10.58
CA LYS A 16 -7.88 -10.76 11.68
C LYS A 16 -9.03 -11.62 12.22
N HIS A 17 -10.27 -11.12 12.26
CA HIS A 17 -11.44 -11.92 12.62
C HIS A 17 -11.79 -12.94 11.55
N ILE A 18 -11.72 -12.54 10.29
CA ILE A 18 -11.93 -13.42 9.13
C ILE A 18 -10.90 -14.55 9.12
N MET A 19 -9.61 -14.23 9.34
CA MET A 19 -8.52 -15.22 9.41
C MET A 19 -8.79 -16.28 10.49
N ARG A 20 -9.21 -15.85 11.69
CA ARG A 20 -9.54 -16.78 12.79
C ARG A 20 -10.70 -17.70 12.41
N ALA A 21 -11.76 -17.17 11.82
CA ALA A 21 -12.91 -17.96 11.39
C ALA A 21 -12.59 -18.90 10.22
N ALA A 22 -11.72 -18.49 9.30
CA ALA A 22 -11.27 -19.32 8.19
C ALA A 22 -10.40 -20.50 8.64
N ALA A 23 -9.60 -20.30 9.69
CA ALA A 23 -8.72 -21.33 10.24
C ALA A 23 -9.48 -22.59 10.70
N ASP A 24 -10.68 -22.43 11.27
CA ASP A 24 -11.52 -23.55 11.73
C ASP A 24 -11.95 -24.48 10.58
N ASN A 25 -11.97 -23.99 9.35
CA ASN A 25 -12.36 -24.72 8.15
C ASN A 25 -11.23 -24.88 7.13
N LEU A 26 -10.01 -24.48 7.45
CA LEU A 26 -8.83 -24.49 6.57
C LEU A 26 -9.08 -23.77 5.23
N VAL A 27 -9.86 -22.69 5.25
CA VAL A 27 -10.17 -21.89 4.06
C VAL A 27 -8.99 -20.99 3.70
N PRO A 28 -8.41 -21.10 2.50
CA PRO A 28 -7.40 -20.18 2.04
C PRO A 28 -7.98 -18.77 1.84
N LEU A 29 -7.14 -17.74 2.07
CA LEU A 29 -7.56 -16.35 2.05
C LEU A 29 -6.70 -15.53 1.08
N THR A 30 -7.36 -14.62 0.36
CA THR A 30 -6.72 -13.46 -0.25
C THR A 30 -7.25 -12.21 0.46
N LEU A 31 -6.35 -11.44 1.06
CA LEU A 31 -6.67 -10.27 1.87
C LEU A 31 -6.08 -9.02 1.23
N GLU A 32 -6.93 -8.08 0.86
CA GLU A 32 -6.55 -6.76 0.37
C GLU A 32 -6.86 -5.72 1.45
N LEU A 33 -5.82 -5.23 2.08
CA LEU A 33 -5.92 -4.32 3.20
C LEU A 33 -5.45 -2.92 2.80
N GLY A 34 -4.98 -2.13 3.70
CA GLY A 34 -4.52 -0.77 3.44
C GLY A 34 -3.09 -0.55 3.91
N GLY A 35 -2.84 0.66 4.31
CA GLY A 35 -1.55 1.07 4.88
C GLY A 35 -1.30 2.55 4.69
N LYS A 36 -0.16 3.02 5.17
CA LYS A 36 0.24 4.42 5.10
C LYS A 36 1.02 4.73 3.83
N SER A 37 0.53 4.35 2.66
CA SER A 37 1.14 4.53 1.34
C SER A 37 2.14 5.70 1.26
N PRO A 38 3.46 5.48 1.47
CA PRO A 38 4.45 6.54 1.48
C PRO A 38 4.63 7.10 0.06
N THR A 39 4.74 8.41 -0.01
CA THR A 39 4.99 9.14 -1.26
C THR A 39 6.25 9.97 -1.10
N ILE A 40 7.30 9.63 -1.81
CA ILE A 40 8.64 10.23 -1.66
C ILE A 40 8.87 11.23 -2.80
N PHE A 41 9.13 12.46 -2.46
CA PHE A 41 9.58 13.50 -3.41
C PHE A 41 11.09 13.66 -3.26
N GLY A 42 11.85 13.03 -4.17
CA GLY A 42 13.29 13.24 -4.26
C GLY A 42 13.62 14.70 -4.60
N VAL A 43 14.83 15.15 -4.28
CA VAL A 43 15.27 16.53 -4.54
C VAL A 43 15.17 16.88 -6.04
N SER A 44 15.34 15.88 -6.90
CA SER A 44 15.27 16.01 -8.36
C SER A 44 13.83 16.01 -8.93
N ALA A 45 12.81 15.88 -8.07
CA ALA A 45 11.42 15.84 -8.50
C ALA A 45 10.99 17.13 -9.19
N ASP A 46 10.27 16.99 -10.27
CA ASP A 46 9.65 18.08 -11.01
C ASP A 46 8.28 18.38 -10.41
N LEU A 47 8.22 19.34 -9.49
CA LEU A 47 6.99 19.64 -8.77
C LEU A 47 5.86 20.12 -9.68
N ASP A 48 6.17 20.84 -10.77
CA ASP A 48 5.14 21.32 -11.72
C ASP A 48 4.42 20.15 -12.41
N LYS A 49 5.15 19.10 -12.75
CA LYS A 49 4.58 17.90 -13.37
C LYS A 49 3.91 16.97 -12.38
N ALA A 50 4.52 16.81 -11.20
CA ALA A 50 4.07 15.86 -10.18
C ALA A 50 2.80 16.30 -9.44
N MET A 51 2.62 17.61 -9.24
CA MET A 51 1.56 18.11 -8.37
C MET A 51 0.16 17.77 -8.86
N TYR A 52 -0.09 17.81 -10.18
CA TYR A 52 -1.41 17.49 -10.69
C TYR A 52 -1.81 16.03 -10.38
N SER A 53 -0.94 15.09 -10.66
CA SER A 53 -1.16 13.67 -10.31
C SER A 53 -1.33 13.46 -8.82
N LEU A 54 -0.46 14.08 -7.99
CA LEU A 54 -0.55 13.94 -6.54
C LEU A 54 -1.84 14.50 -5.97
N VAL A 55 -2.20 15.74 -6.32
CA VAL A 55 -3.38 16.43 -5.77
C VAL A 55 -4.65 15.74 -6.19
N THR A 56 -4.79 15.41 -7.49
CA THR A 56 -5.98 14.72 -8.00
C THR A 56 -6.07 13.30 -7.47
N GLY A 57 -4.97 12.56 -7.42
CA GLY A 57 -4.93 11.21 -6.88
C GLY A 57 -5.22 11.16 -5.37
N LYS A 58 -4.70 12.13 -4.59
CA LYS A 58 -5.01 12.22 -3.16
C LYS A 58 -6.45 12.65 -2.89
N ALA A 59 -7.00 13.57 -3.68
CA ALA A 59 -8.37 14.04 -3.51
C ALA A 59 -9.42 13.09 -4.11
N GLN A 60 -9.01 12.16 -4.96
CA GLN A 60 -9.90 11.14 -5.52
C GLN A 60 -10.60 10.36 -4.41
N ASN A 61 -11.92 10.24 -4.52
CA ASN A 61 -12.77 9.65 -3.47
C ASN A 61 -12.50 10.20 -2.07
N ASN A 62 -12.08 11.47 -1.98
CA ASN A 62 -11.72 12.14 -0.73
C ASN A 62 -10.59 11.45 0.05
N GLY A 63 -9.64 10.82 -0.64
CA GLY A 63 -8.55 10.04 -0.04
C GLY A 63 -8.97 8.71 0.57
N GLN A 64 -10.18 8.25 0.33
CA GLN A 64 -10.73 6.99 0.81
C GLN A 64 -10.44 5.86 -0.18
N ILE A 65 -9.16 5.62 -0.46
CA ILE A 65 -8.64 4.59 -1.36
C ILE A 65 -7.44 3.93 -0.68
N CYS A 66 -7.38 2.60 -0.68
CA CYS A 66 -6.35 1.80 -0.01
C CYS A 66 -4.91 2.12 -0.48
N VAL A 67 -4.76 2.65 -1.68
CA VAL A 67 -3.48 3.10 -2.25
C VAL A 67 -3.36 4.63 -2.31
N SER A 68 -4.26 5.39 -1.66
CA SER A 68 -4.15 6.86 -1.63
C SER A 68 -2.84 7.29 -0.96
N PRO A 69 -2.09 8.26 -1.51
CA PRO A 69 -0.98 8.89 -0.82
C PRO A 69 -1.36 9.27 0.61
N ASP A 70 -0.63 8.76 1.61
CA ASP A 70 -0.95 8.97 3.02
C ASP A 70 0.10 9.84 3.70
N THR A 71 1.34 9.34 3.80
CA THR A 71 2.48 10.10 4.30
C THR A 71 3.38 10.53 3.14
N ILE A 72 3.60 11.83 2.99
CA ILE A 72 4.39 12.41 1.90
C ILE A 72 5.69 12.94 2.48
N TYR A 73 6.81 12.45 1.97
CA TYR A 73 8.15 12.87 2.36
C TYR A 73 8.68 13.89 1.37
N VAL A 74 9.08 15.06 1.88
CA VAL A 74 9.57 16.19 1.08
C VAL A 74 10.89 16.66 1.65
N HIS A 75 11.89 16.87 0.80
CA HIS A 75 13.16 17.44 1.25
C HIS A 75 12.93 18.82 1.91
N GLU A 76 13.56 19.08 3.06
CA GLU A 76 13.29 20.29 3.87
C GLU A 76 13.40 21.59 3.07
N SER A 77 14.36 21.68 2.13
CA SER A 77 14.55 22.86 1.28
C SER A 77 13.42 23.09 0.27
N LYS A 78 12.56 22.10 0.04
CA LYS A 78 11.45 22.16 -0.93
C LYS A 78 10.08 22.27 -0.29
N LEU A 79 9.99 22.23 1.04
CA LEU A 79 8.72 22.17 1.75
C LEU A 79 7.77 23.32 1.36
N GLU A 80 8.22 24.56 1.44
CA GLU A 80 7.34 25.70 1.18
C GLU A 80 6.91 25.78 -0.29
N GLU A 81 7.83 25.47 -1.21
CA GLU A 81 7.51 25.36 -2.64
C GLU A 81 6.46 24.27 -2.88
N PHE A 82 6.64 23.09 -2.25
CA PHE A 82 5.69 21.98 -2.33
C PHE A 82 4.29 22.37 -1.85
N VAL A 83 4.19 22.98 -0.66
CA VAL A 83 2.92 23.42 -0.08
C VAL A 83 2.21 24.44 -0.97
N GLN A 84 2.95 25.42 -1.50
CA GLN A 84 2.39 26.45 -2.39
C GLN A 84 1.90 25.82 -3.71
N ARG A 85 2.67 24.91 -4.31
CA ARG A 85 2.27 24.20 -5.54
C ARG A 85 1.06 23.30 -5.31
N PHE A 86 1.04 22.55 -4.22
CA PHE A 86 -0.12 21.73 -3.86
C PHE A 86 -1.39 22.59 -3.73
N LYS A 87 -1.29 23.72 -3.02
CA LYS A 87 -2.40 24.66 -2.82
C LYS A 87 -2.88 25.27 -4.13
N ALA A 88 -1.95 25.65 -5.02
CA ALA A 88 -2.29 26.22 -6.32
C ALA A 88 -3.06 25.21 -7.21
N VAL A 89 -2.58 23.98 -7.32
CA VAL A 89 -3.25 22.94 -8.11
C VAL A 89 -4.59 22.54 -7.48
N TYR A 90 -4.67 22.45 -6.13
CA TYR A 90 -5.94 22.18 -5.47
C TYR A 90 -6.96 23.29 -5.75
N ALA A 91 -6.55 24.56 -5.70
CA ALA A 91 -7.41 25.70 -6.01
C ALA A 91 -7.89 25.68 -7.47
N GLU A 92 -7.01 25.33 -8.41
CA GLU A 92 -7.34 25.19 -9.83
C GLU A 92 -8.41 24.09 -10.07
N VAL A 93 -8.25 22.93 -9.43
CA VAL A 93 -9.09 21.74 -9.70
C VAL A 93 -10.39 21.78 -8.87
N TYR A 94 -10.32 22.19 -7.61
CA TYR A 94 -11.43 22.07 -6.64
C TYR A 94 -11.93 23.41 -6.12
N GLY A 95 -11.26 24.53 -6.47
CA GLY A 95 -11.60 25.85 -5.97
C GLY A 95 -11.08 26.14 -4.55
N THR A 96 -11.26 27.37 -4.09
CA THR A 96 -10.79 27.88 -2.79
C THR A 96 -11.91 28.13 -1.78
N GLY A 97 -13.16 28.18 -2.25
CA GLY A 97 -14.33 28.44 -1.41
C GLY A 97 -14.79 27.25 -0.59
N PRO A 98 -15.90 27.41 0.14
CA PRO A 98 -16.48 26.34 0.94
C PRO A 98 -16.79 25.09 0.12
N VAL A 99 -16.34 23.94 0.60
CA VAL A 99 -16.47 22.66 -0.13
C VAL A 99 -17.81 21.98 -0.01
N THR A 100 -18.71 22.49 0.82
CA THR A 100 -20.01 21.88 1.17
C THR A 100 -20.86 21.52 -0.07
N ASN A 101 -20.85 22.39 -1.07
CA ASN A 101 -21.60 22.19 -2.31
C ASN A 101 -20.73 21.78 -3.50
N ASN A 102 -19.46 21.42 -3.25
CA ASN A 102 -18.57 21.01 -4.32
C ASN A 102 -18.82 19.56 -4.75
N SER A 103 -19.47 19.39 -5.90
CA SER A 103 -19.81 18.07 -6.43
C SER A 103 -18.61 17.24 -6.87
N SER A 104 -17.45 17.87 -7.10
CA SER A 104 -16.19 17.19 -7.44
C SER A 104 -15.52 16.53 -6.24
N LEU A 105 -15.97 16.82 -5.01
CA LEU A 105 -15.45 16.23 -3.79
C LEU A 105 -16.42 15.21 -3.20
N THR A 106 -15.98 13.97 -3.06
CA THR A 106 -16.75 12.91 -2.41
C THR A 106 -16.84 13.17 -0.89
N PRO A 107 -17.98 12.99 -0.25
CA PRO A 107 -18.08 13.08 1.21
C PRO A 107 -17.36 11.93 1.91
N ALA A 108 -17.02 12.09 3.18
CA ALA A 108 -16.63 10.96 4.02
C ALA A 108 -17.77 9.93 4.08
N ILE A 109 -17.44 8.65 4.01
CA ILE A 109 -18.42 7.56 3.89
C ILE A 109 -19.43 7.55 5.05
N THR A 110 -18.98 7.87 6.26
CA THR A 110 -19.83 8.02 7.45
C THR A 110 -19.35 9.18 8.32
N GLU A 111 -20.21 9.64 9.24
CA GLU A 111 -19.83 10.61 10.27
C GLU A 111 -18.66 10.12 11.13
N ARG A 112 -18.64 8.83 11.48
CA ARG A 112 -17.54 8.23 12.25
C ARG A 112 -16.20 8.39 11.53
N HIS A 113 -16.15 8.20 10.22
CA HIS A 113 -14.91 8.37 9.43
C HIS A 113 -14.52 9.84 9.36
N LEU A 114 -15.49 10.74 9.21
CA LEU A 114 -15.24 12.17 9.26
C LEU A 114 -14.61 12.57 10.60
N HIS A 115 -15.26 12.23 11.72
CA HIS A 115 -14.75 12.53 13.07
C HIS A 115 -13.38 11.92 13.33
N ARG A 116 -13.11 10.71 12.83
CA ARG A 116 -11.80 10.06 12.97
C ARG A 116 -10.69 10.91 12.34
N VAL A 117 -10.89 11.41 11.11
CA VAL A 117 -9.89 12.25 10.43
C VAL A 117 -9.74 13.59 11.13
N GLU A 118 -10.84 14.22 11.56
CA GLU A 118 -10.78 15.45 12.35
C GLU A 118 -9.99 15.25 13.65
N ASN A 119 -10.22 14.15 14.36
CA ASN A 119 -9.48 13.83 15.58
C ASN A 119 -7.98 13.64 15.33
N TYR A 120 -7.59 13.01 14.22
CA TYR A 120 -6.17 12.86 13.85
C TYR A 120 -5.49 14.21 13.64
N ILE A 121 -6.20 15.14 13.00
CA ILE A 121 -5.67 16.49 12.76
C ILE A 121 -5.57 17.28 14.06
N GLN A 122 -6.59 17.22 14.91
CA GLN A 122 -6.60 17.89 16.22
C GLN A 122 -5.49 17.36 17.14
N ASP A 123 -5.29 16.03 17.19
CA ASP A 123 -4.19 15.41 17.95
C ASP A 123 -2.83 15.93 17.45
N ALA A 124 -2.63 15.95 16.13
CA ALA A 124 -1.38 16.43 15.54
C ALA A 124 -1.13 17.93 15.84
N GLN A 125 -2.18 18.77 15.74
CA GLN A 125 -2.09 20.19 16.08
C GLN A 125 -1.76 20.40 17.56
N ALA A 126 -2.40 19.66 18.45
CA ALA A 126 -2.13 19.72 19.89
C ALA A 126 -0.67 19.32 20.22
N LYS A 127 -0.06 18.49 19.38
CA LYS A 127 1.35 18.07 19.46
C LYS A 127 2.31 18.98 18.68
N GLY A 128 1.84 20.10 18.16
CA GLY A 128 2.67 21.14 17.51
C GLY A 128 2.82 21.03 16.00
N ALA A 129 2.06 20.16 15.32
CA ALA A 129 2.08 20.11 13.86
C ALA A 129 1.47 21.37 13.23
N ARG A 130 2.05 21.84 12.12
CA ARG A 130 1.47 22.88 11.27
C ARG A 130 0.39 22.27 10.38
N VAL A 131 -0.78 22.89 10.30
CA VAL A 131 -1.86 22.46 9.41
C VAL A 131 -2.14 23.52 8.37
N GLU A 132 -2.09 23.13 7.09
CA GLU A 132 -2.40 23.95 5.94
C GLU A 132 -3.72 23.51 5.32
N TRP A 133 -4.65 24.43 5.18
CA TRP A 133 -5.93 24.23 4.54
C TRP A 133 -5.85 24.54 3.05
N MET A 134 -6.38 23.64 2.22
CA MET A 134 -6.33 23.82 0.77
C MET A 134 -7.50 24.65 0.21
N ALA A 135 -8.58 24.79 0.99
CA ALA A 135 -9.71 25.65 0.70
C ALA A 135 -10.25 26.24 2.00
N GLU A 136 -11.25 27.11 1.90
CA GLU A 136 -11.87 27.75 3.05
C GLU A 136 -12.36 26.73 4.09
N ASP A 137 -11.98 26.93 5.35
CA ASP A 137 -12.50 26.16 6.46
C ASP A 137 -13.94 26.61 6.76
N ALA A 138 -14.84 25.67 6.77
CA ALA A 138 -16.25 25.87 7.12
C ALA A 138 -16.61 25.04 8.36
N PRO A 139 -17.65 25.41 9.11
CA PRO A 139 -18.14 24.61 10.21
C PRO A 139 -18.38 23.16 9.79
N LEU A 140 -18.17 22.21 10.70
CA LEU A 140 -18.37 20.78 10.45
C LEU A 140 -19.83 20.49 10.11
N ASP A 141 -20.07 20.07 8.88
CA ASP A 141 -21.40 19.69 8.40
C ASP A 141 -21.52 18.15 8.35
N LEU A 142 -22.17 17.59 9.35
CA LEU A 142 -22.34 16.13 9.47
C LEU A 142 -23.28 15.56 8.40
N ALA A 143 -24.21 16.34 7.89
CA ALA A 143 -25.12 15.90 6.83
C ALA A 143 -24.39 15.79 5.50
N ASN A 144 -23.49 16.74 5.21
CA ASN A 144 -22.74 16.79 3.97
C ASN A 144 -21.44 15.97 4.02
N ARG A 145 -20.77 15.96 5.16
CA ARG A 145 -19.51 15.24 5.43
C ARG A 145 -18.35 15.55 4.48
N ARG A 146 -18.38 16.70 3.81
CA ARG A 146 -17.26 17.18 2.97
C ARG A 146 -16.35 18.10 3.79
N ARG A 147 -15.06 17.88 3.65
CA ARG A 147 -14.03 18.75 4.22
C ARG A 147 -12.99 19.08 3.15
N PRO A 148 -12.41 20.28 3.15
CA PRO A 148 -11.28 20.58 2.29
C PRO A 148 -10.09 19.70 2.67
N MET A 149 -9.22 19.44 1.69
CA MET A 149 -7.95 18.73 1.93
C MET A 149 -7.08 19.55 2.89
N ARG A 150 -6.39 18.87 3.80
CA ARG A 150 -5.45 19.48 4.74
C ARG A 150 -4.11 18.78 4.68
N LEU A 151 -3.04 19.55 4.69
CA LEU A 151 -1.70 19.05 4.85
C LEU A 151 -1.27 19.23 6.31
N VAL A 152 -0.93 18.14 6.99
CA VAL A 152 -0.46 18.13 8.37
C VAL A 152 1.04 17.95 8.34
N ILE A 153 1.78 19.01 8.66
CA ILE A 153 3.21 19.14 8.39
C ILE A 153 4.00 18.90 9.66
N ASN A 154 4.96 17.98 9.58
CA ASN A 154 5.90 17.63 10.65
C ASN A 154 5.19 17.28 11.98
N ALA A 155 4.10 16.51 11.88
CA ALA A 155 3.51 15.91 13.07
C ALA A 155 4.53 14.97 13.72
N PRO A 156 4.67 14.96 15.05
CA PRO A 156 5.56 14.02 15.73
C PRO A 156 5.08 12.57 15.53
N GLN A 157 6.01 11.63 15.58
CA GLN A 157 5.73 10.23 15.23
C GLN A 157 4.67 9.57 16.13
N ASP A 158 4.48 10.05 17.35
CA ASP A 158 3.43 9.59 18.27
C ASP A 158 2.04 10.22 17.99
N ALA A 159 1.93 11.11 17.01
CA ALA A 159 0.63 11.64 16.60
C ALA A 159 -0.20 10.56 15.87
N LEU A 160 -1.51 10.55 16.10
CA LEU A 160 -2.42 9.56 15.51
C LEU A 160 -2.35 9.52 13.99
N ILE A 161 -2.17 10.68 13.34
CA ILE A 161 -2.05 10.77 11.88
C ILE A 161 -0.78 10.07 11.35
N CYS A 162 0.27 9.93 12.17
CA CYS A 162 1.49 9.21 11.82
C CYS A 162 1.37 7.70 12.10
N GLN A 163 0.54 7.30 13.06
CA GLN A 163 0.37 5.91 13.48
C GLN A 163 -0.68 5.15 12.67
N GLU A 164 -1.74 5.82 12.26
CA GLU A 164 -2.91 5.21 11.65
C GLU A 164 -3.07 5.63 10.18
N GLU A 165 -3.65 4.76 9.36
CA GLU A 165 -4.04 5.10 7.98
C GLU A 165 -5.06 6.23 7.99
N ILE A 166 -4.81 7.31 7.24
CA ILE A 166 -5.69 8.50 7.25
C ILE A 166 -7.03 8.19 6.59
N PHE A 167 -7.05 7.61 5.41
CA PHE A 167 -8.24 7.23 4.65
C PHE A 167 -9.30 8.34 4.64
N GLY A 168 -8.89 9.54 4.19
CA GLY A 168 -9.74 10.75 4.19
C GLY A 168 -9.02 12.00 3.68
N ALA A 169 -9.67 13.17 3.83
CA ALA A 169 -9.25 14.47 3.29
C ALA A 169 -8.09 15.10 4.09
N ALA A 170 -7.02 14.36 4.29
CA ALA A 170 -5.78 14.87 4.86
C ALA A 170 -4.58 14.07 4.35
N ALA A 171 -3.40 14.68 4.34
CA ALA A 171 -2.12 14.02 4.13
C ALA A 171 -1.12 14.46 5.20
N SER A 172 -0.29 13.53 5.68
CA SER A 172 0.84 13.83 6.54
C SER A 172 2.04 14.20 5.68
N ILE A 173 2.65 15.36 5.95
CA ILE A 173 3.90 15.78 5.30
C ILE A 173 5.02 15.67 6.31
N GLN A 174 6.06 14.92 5.97
CA GLN A 174 7.27 14.79 6.78
C GLN A 174 8.47 15.32 5.99
N THR A 175 9.26 16.20 6.61
CA THR A 175 10.48 16.70 5.97
C THR A 175 11.66 15.78 6.25
N TYR A 176 12.58 15.70 5.30
CA TYR A 176 13.82 14.93 5.42
C TYR A 176 15.03 15.72 4.86
N ARG A 177 16.23 15.28 5.18
CA ARG A 177 17.50 15.82 4.66
C ARG A 177 18.25 14.83 3.77
N ASP A 178 18.19 13.56 4.12
CA ASP A 178 18.79 12.46 3.36
C ASP A 178 17.72 11.41 3.08
N ILE A 179 17.67 10.92 1.85
CA ILE A 179 16.73 9.88 1.43
C ILE A 179 16.82 8.60 2.29
N LYS A 180 17.98 8.35 2.87
CA LYS A 180 18.21 7.22 3.79
C LYS A 180 17.39 7.33 5.07
N GLU A 181 17.11 8.54 5.55
CA GLU A 181 16.23 8.77 6.69
C GLU A 181 14.81 8.31 6.37
N VAL A 182 14.33 8.65 5.15
CA VAL A 182 13.00 8.23 4.67
C VAL A 182 12.89 6.72 4.57
N VAL A 183 13.87 6.09 3.93
CA VAL A 183 13.90 4.62 3.79
C VAL A 183 13.93 3.94 5.16
N ALA A 184 14.78 4.43 6.08
CA ALA A 184 14.87 3.90 7.43
C ALA A 184 13.56 4.08 8.21
N GLU A 185 12.83 5.16 7.98
CA GLU A 185 11.52 5.38 8.61
C GLU A 185 10.45 4.43 8.05
N ILE A 186 10.40 4.26 6.74
CA ILE A 186 9.50 3.31 6.09
C ILE A 186 9.76 1.88 6.56
N GLN A 187 11.03 1.49 6.74
CA GLN A 187 11.43 0.15 7.21
C GLN A 187 11.00 -0.15 8.65
N LYS A 188 10.76 0.86 9.49
CA LYS A 188 10.26 0.66 10.88
C LYS A 188 8.78 0.33 10.91
N GLY A 189 8.03 0.76 9.91
CA GLY A 189 6.59 0.56 9.82
C GLY A 189 6.19 -0.77 9.21
N ASP A 190 4.89 -0.97 9.13
CA ASP A 190 4.30 -2.08 8.38
C ASP A 190 4.49 -1.87 6.87
N TYR A 191 4.62 -2.95 6.12
CA TYR A 191 4.72 -2.90 4.67
C TYR A 191 3.44 -2.34 4.06
N PRO A 192 3.50 -1.21 3.32
CA PRO A 192 2.33 -0.57 2.74
C PRO A 192 1.83 -1.31 1.50
N LEU A 193 0.56 -1.12 1.13
CA LEU A 193 0.01 -1.63 -0.11
C LEU A 193 0.63 -0.94 -1.33
N ALA A 194 0.90 0.37 -1.25
CA ALA A 194 1.55 1.13 -2.31
C ALA A 194 2.70 2.00 -1.79
N LEU A 195 3.70 2.22 -2.65
CA LEU A 195 4.77 3.19 -2.47
C LEU A 195 4.88 4.04 -3.74
N TYR A 196 5.12 5.33 -3.57
CA TYR A 196 5.27 6.29 -4.67
C TYR A 196 6.62 7.00 -4.57
N TYR A 197 7.29 7.12 -5.71
CA TYR A 197 8.52 7.89 -5.80
C TYR A 197 8.42 8.91 -6.95
N PHE A 198 8.71 10.15 -6.65
CA PHE A 198 8.82 11.23 -7.63
C PHE A 198 10.26 11.73 -7.68
N GLY A 199 10.90 11.64 -8.83
CA GLY A 199 12.26 12.09 -9.03
C GLY A 199 12.80 11.75 -10.41
N LYS A 200 13.97 12.32 -10.72
CA LYS A 200 14.73 12.08 -11.96
C LYS A 200 16.08 11.40 -11.69
N ASP A 201 16.49 11.33 -10.44
CA ASP A 201 17.74 10.66 -10.03
C ASP A 201 17.52 9.14 -9.97
N LYS A 202 18.12 8.45 -10.93
CA LYS A 202 18.00 6.99 -11.05
C LYS A 202 18.69 6.22 -9.93
N ALA A 203 19.77 6.76 -9.37
CA ALA A 203 20.46 6.12 -8.26
C ALA A 203 19.65 6.21 -6.97
N GLU A 204 19.00 7.36 -6.73
CA GLU A 204 18.08 7.54 -5.60
C GLU A 204 16.83 6.65 -5.75
N GLU A 205 16.21 6.62 -6.95
CA GLU A 205 15.09 5.73 -7.28
C GLU A 205 15.45 4.27 -6.99
N GLU A 206 16.55 3.79 -7.52
CA GLU A 206 17.00 2.41 -7.33
C GLU A 206 17.28 2.10 -5.86
N TYR A 207 17.91 3.03 -5.13
CA TYR A 207 18.13 2.89 -3.70
C TYR A 207 16.81 2.71 -2.92
N VAL A 208 15.79 3.52 -3.23
CA VAL A 208 14.46 3.40 -2.62
C VAL A 208 13.85 2.04 -2.94
N LEU A 209 13.85 1.64 -4.21
CA LEU A 209 13.24 0.38 -4.66
C LEU A 209 13.92 -0.86 -4.06
N GLN A 210 15.24 -0.85 -3.91
CA GLN A 210 15.99 -1.99 -3.36
C GLN A 210 15.90 -2.09 -1.82
N ASN A 211 15.61 -0.98 -1.14
CA ASN A 211 15.62 -0.93 0.33
C ASN A 211 14.23 -0.79 0.96
N THR A 212 13.16 -0.86 0.16
CA THR A 212 11.78 -0.85 0.67
C THR A 212 11.00 -2.03 0.13
N LEU A 213 9.93 -2.41 0.84
CA LEU A 213 9.01 -3.45 0.42
C LEU A 213 7.58 -2.93 0.51
N SER A 214 6.80 -3.13 -0.56
CA SER A 214 5.38 -2.76 -0.65
C SER A 214 4.63 -3.72 -1.57
N GLY A 215 3.30 -3.65 -1.59
CA GLY A 215 2.49 -4.40 -2.54
C GLY A 215 2.75 -3.99 -3.98
N GLY A 216 2.90 -2.70 -4.24
CA GLY A 216 3.26 -2.16 -5.55
C GLY A 216 3.98 -0.81 -5.45
N VAL A 217 4.66 -0.41 -6.53
CA VAL A 217 5.35 0.88 -6.64
C VAL A 217 4.94 1.59 -7.91
N VAL A 218 4.75 2.92 -7.82
CA VAL A 218 4.62 3.79 -9.00
C VAL A 218 5.66 4.89 -8.95
N VAL A 219 6.32 5.11 -10.08
CA VAL A 219 7.33 6.16 -10.24
C VAL A 219 6.75 7.31 -11.05
N ASN A 220 6.86 8.53 -10.53
CA ASN A 220 6.40 9.78 -11.15
C ASN A 220 4.89 9.86 -11.43
N ASP A 221 4.09 9.06 -10.76
CA ASP A 221 2.62 9.13 -10.75
C ASP A 221 2.08 8.48 -9.47
N VAL A 222 0.74 8.41 -9.32
CA VAL A 222 0.07 7.72 -8.22
C VAL A 222 -1.10 6.87 -8.72
N LEU A 223 -1.53 5.89 -7.94
CA LEU A 223 -2.72 5.05 -8.12
C LEU A 223 -2.72 4.09 -9.32
N LEU A 224 -2.05 4.40 -10.42
CA LEU A 224 -2.22 3.72 -11.71
C LEU A 224 -1.98 2.21 -11.68
N HIS A 225 -1.05 1.72 -10.82
CA HIS A 225 -0.78 0.28 -10.69
C HIS A 225 -2.01 -0.53 -10.24
N ALA A 226 -2.91 0.09 -9.47
CA ALA A 226 -4.14 -0.56 -9.02
C ALA A 226 -5.18 -0.74 -10.15
N ALA A 227 -5.04 0.02 -11.24
CA ALA A 227 -5.93 -0.06 -12.41
C ALA A 227 -5.39 -0.98 -13.52
N MET A 228 -4.20 -1.55 -13.35
CA MET A 228 -3.57 -2.43 -14.35
C MET A 228 -4.16 -3.83 -14.25
N ASN A 229 -5.03 -4.19 -15.19
CA ASN A 229 -5.73 -5.49 -15.19
C ASN A 229 -4.83 -6.68 -15.57
N ASP A 230 -3.67 -6.43 -16.17
CA ASP A 230 -2.70 -7.43 -16.64
C ASP A 230 -1.50 -7.60 -15.69
N ALA A 231 -1.44 -6.84 -14.62
CA ALA A 231 -0.39 -6.92 -13.60
C ALA A 231 -0.98 -7.37 -12.26
N PRO A 232 -0.22 -8.12 -11.44
CA PRO A 232 -0.69 -8.56 -10.13
C PRO A 232 -0.87 -7.36 -9.21
N PHE A 233 -1.97 -7.37 -8.44
CA PHE A 233 -2.24 -6.41 -7.39
C PHE A 233 -2.47 -7.14 -6.08
N GLY A 234 -1.77 -6.74 -5.02
CA GLY A 234 -1.89 -7.35 -3.70
C GLY A 234 -0.88 -6.79 -2.72
N GLY A 235 -1.22 -6.90 -1.43
CA GLY A 235 -0.40 -6.44 -0.32
C GLY A 235 0.64 -7.47 0.14
N VAL A 236 1.43 -7.07 1.13
CA VAL A 236 2.42 -7.89 1.79
C VAL A 236 2.42 -7.61 3.30
N GLY A 237 2.43 -8.66 4.12
CA GLY A 237 2.38 -8.50 5.58
C GLY A 237 1.08 -7.84 6.05
N ALA A 238 1.17 -6.67 6.69
CA ALA A 238 0.02 -5.97 7.23
C ALA A 238 -0.90 -5.36 6.15
N SER A 239 -0.40 -5.16 4.92
CA SER A 239 -1.19 -4.65 3.80
C SER A 239 -1.96 -5.73 3.04
N GLY A 240 -1.71 -7.03 3.32
CA GLY A 240 -2.49 -8.11 2.73
C GLY A 240 -1.71 -9.40 2.51
N MET A 241 -2.37 -10.38 1.92
CA MET A 241 -1.81 -11.64 1.47
C MET A 241 -2.54 -12.10 0.20
N GLY A 242 -1.79 -12.81 -0.66
CA GLY A 242 -2.28 -13.17 -1.99
C GLY A 242 -2.29 -11.96 -2.93
N ARG A 243 -2.83 -12.16 -4.10
CA ARG A 243 -2.91 -11.12 -5.14
C ARG A 243 -3.99 -11.46 -6.15
N TYR A 244 -4.49 -10.45 -6.85
CA TYR A 244 -5.42 -10.64 -7.95
C TYR A 244 -4.99 -9.82 -9.18
N ASN A 245 -5.78 -9.85 -10.23
CA ASN A 245 -5.50 -9.37 -11.58
C ASN A 245 -4.47 -10.21 -12.35
N GLY A 246 -4.57 -10.18 -13.64
CA GLY A 246 -3.68 -10.83 -14.56
C GLY A 246 -3.60 -12.35 -14.40
N LYS A 247 -2.48 -12.89 -14.84
CA LYS A 247 -2.18 -14.33 -14.74
C LYS A 247 -2.05 -14.78 -13.28
N GLU A 248 -1.44 -13.97 -12.46
CA GLU A 248 -1.19 -14.28 -11.04
C GLU A 248 -2.51 -14.41 -10.28
N GLY A 249 -3.48 -13.53 -10.56
CA GLY A 249 -4.83 -13.64 -9.98
C GLY A 249 -5.55 -14.90 -10.44
N PHE A 250 -5.43 -15.29 -11.71
CA PHE A 250 -5.98 -16.58 -12.18
C PHE A 250 -5.34 -17.76 -11.43
N LEU A 251 -4.03 -17.74 -11.21
CA LEU A 251 -3.31 -18.78 -10.49
C LEU A 251 -3.69 -18.82 -9.01
N GLU A 252 -3.87 -17.67 -8.37
CA GLU A 252 -4.27 -17.55 -6.96
C GLU A 252 -5.61 -18.26 -6.67
N PHE A 253 -6.57 -18.16 -7.58
CA PHE A 253 -7.90 -18.80 -7.44
C PHE A 253 -8.01 -20.13 -8.15
N SER A 254 -6.88 -20.74 -8.56
CA SER A 254 -6.84 -22.02 -9.27
C SER A 254 -6.15 -23.09 -8.45
N HIS A 255 -6.74 -24.27 -8.40
CA HIS A 255 -6.08 -25.44 -7.80
C HIS A 255 -5.12 -26.11 -8.78
N HIS A 256 -3.84 -26.06 -8.49
CA HIS A 256 -2.78 -26.67 -9.29
C HIS A 256 -2.62 -28.14 -8.88
N ARG A 257 -3.07 -29.05 -9.74
CA ARG A 257 -2.97 -30.48 -9.48
C ARG A 257 -1.95 -31.15 -10.40
N ILE A 258 -0.95 -31.76 -9.82
CA ILE A 258 -0.02 -32.64 -10.55
C ILE A 258 -0.71 -33.94 -10.94
N ILE A 259 -0.55 -34.37 -12.19
CA ILE A 259 -0.97 -35.70 -12.68
C ILE A 259 0.29 -36.41 -13.18
N TYR A 260 0.72 -37.44 -12.44
CA TYR A 260 1.81 -38.29 -12.86
C TYR A 260 1.23 -39.59 -13.42
N ARG A 261 1.63 -39.95 -14.65
CA ARG A 261 1.29 -41.24 -15.26
C ARG A 261 2.57 -42.08 -15.37
N ALA A 262 2.63 -43.16 -14.61
CA ALA A 262 3.74 -44.10 -14.74
C ALA A 262 3.73 -44.75 -16.13
N GLY A 263 4.88 -44.73 -16.79
CA GLY A 263 5.10 -45.45 -18.05
C GLY A 263 5.43 -46.93 -17.82
N TRP A 264 5.80 -47.64 -18.90
CA TRP A 264 6.25 -49.02 -18.85
C TRP A 264 7.61 -49.21 -18.14
N TRP A 265 8.39 -48.14 -18.01
CA TRP A 265 9.69 -48.12 -17.33
C TRP A 265 9.57 -47.50 -15.94
N ASP A 266 10.09 -48.21 -14.93
CA ASP A 266 10.09 -47.76 -13.52
C ASP A 266 11.50 -47.32 -13.11
N PRO A 267 11.83 -46.00 -13.21
CA PRO A 267 13.13 -45.48 -12.83
C PRO A 267 13.42 -45.63 -11.34
N GLN A 268 12.38 -45.58 -10.49
CA GLN A 268 12.54 -45.69 -9.05
C GLN A 268 13.02 -47.10 -8.64
N ARG A 269 12.48 -48.12 -9.28
CA ARG A 269 12.93 -49.52 -9.03
C ARG A 269 14.38 -49.71 -9.49
N LYS A 270 14.76 -49.16 -10.66
CA LYS A 270 16.14 -49.25 -11.17
C LYS A 270 17.14 -48.49 -10.31
N MET A 271 16.75 -47.36 -9.73
CA MET A 271 17.59 -46.55 -8.82
C MET A 271 17.61 -47.11 -7.39
N GLY A 272 16.92 -48.24 -7.11
CA GLY A 272 16.86 -48.82 -5.77
C GLY A 272 16.02 -48.01 -4.78
N LEU A 273 15.15 -47.14 -5.27
CA LEU A 273 14.24 -46.32 -4.44
C LEU A 273 12.96 -47.05 -4.03
N LYS A 274 12.76 -48.29 -4.53
CA LYS A 274 11.65 -49.17 -4.16
C LYS A 274 12.16 -50.47 -3.55
N PRO A 275 11.42 -51.09 -2.63
CA PRO A 275 11.79 -52.38 -2.06
C PRO A 275 11.85 -53.52 -3.14
N PRO A 276 12.66 -54.56 -2.88
CA PRO A 276 13.59 -54.70 -1.78
C PRO A 276 14.81 -53.78 -1.95
N PHE A 277 15.15 -53.05 -0.87
CA PHE A 277 16.34 -52.18 -0.86
C PHE A 277 17.59 -53.07 -0.72
N VAL A 278 18.20 -53.39 -1.83
CA VAL A 278 19.38 -54.29 -1.89
C VAL A 278 20.62 -53.63 -1.27
N ASP A 279 20.74 -52.31 -1.40
CA ASP A 279 21.82 -51.50 -0.82
C ASP A 279 21.24 -50.19 -0.27
N PRO A 280 20.88 -50.16 1.02
CA PRO A 280 20.31 -48.94 1.62
C PRO A 280 21.25 -47.72 1.59
N LYS A 281 22.57 -47.94 1.67
CA LYS A 281 23.56 -46.85 1.61
C LYS A 281 23.58 -46.21 0.23
N LYS A 282 23.65 -47.01 -0.84
CA LYS A 282 23.59 -46.52 -2.21
C LYS A 282 22.29 -45.78 -2.51
N THR A 283 21.18 -46.29 -1.97
CA THR A 283 19.87 -45.62 -2.09
C THR A 283 19.89 -44.22 -1.45
N MET A 284 20.42 -44.12 -0.23
CA MET A 284 20.55 -42.84 0.45
C MET A 284 21.49 -41.85 -0.27
N ASP A 285 22.63 -42.35 -0.74
CA ASP A 285 23.57 -41.55 -1.51
C ASP A 285 22.94 -41.00 -2.80
N THR A 286 22.11 -41.79 -3.49
CA THR A 286 21.36 -41.35 -4.68
C THR A 286 20.33 -40.25 -4.36
N ILE A 287 19.59 -40.38 -3.26
CA ILE A 287 18.65 -39.39 -2.79
C ILE A 287 19.37 -38.09 -2.46
N ILE A 288 20.46 -38.17 -1.70
CA ILE A 288 21.26 -36.98 -1.29
C ILE A 288 21.87 -36.25 -2.50
N GLN A 289 22.35 -36.99 -3.49
CA GLN A 289 22.85 -36.41 -4.73
C GLN A 289 21.75 -35.68 -5.52
N GLY A 290 20.56 -36.29 -5.62
CA GLY A 290 19.39 -35.66 -6.24
C GLY A 290 18.98 -34.35 -5.57
N LEU A 291 19.09 -34.27 -4.24
CA LEU A 291 18.77 -33.06 -3.47
C LEU A 291 19.85 -31.95 -3.61
N LYS A 292 21.06 -32.30 -4.01
CA LYS A 292 22.17 -31.34 -4.22
C LYS A 292 22.23 -30.77 -5.62
N SER A 293 21.49 -31.34 -6.57
CA SER A 293 21.42 -30.82 -7.92
C SER A 293 20.60 -29.53 -7.93
N PRO A 294 21.11 -28.40 -8.41
CA PRO A 294 20.31 -27.19 -8.57
C PRO A 294 19.15 -27.46 -9.54
N ILE A 295 17.98 -26.95 -9.18
CA ILE A 295 16.78 -26.94 -10.03
C ILE A 295 17.01 -26.05 -11.24
#